data_76a715dfe8084c09007745c7bbe86dde
#
_entry.id   76a715dfe8084c09007745c7bbe86dde
#
_cell.length_a   1.000
_cell.length_b   1.000
_cell.length_c   1.000
_cell.angle_alpha   90.00
_cell.angle_beta   90.00
_cell.angle_gamma   90.00
#
_symmetry.space_group_name_H-M   'P 1'
#
loop_
_entity.id
_entity.type
_entity.pdbx_description
1 polymer ?
#
loop_
_entity_poly.entity_id
_entity_poly.type
_entity_poly.pdbx_seq_one_letter_code
_entity_poly.pdbx_strand_id
1 'polypeptide(L)'
;MAACHEKPKQTPNPAGSSSAPPPGKLTPELARQVLAKVGEREITLGDYAETLERMDPFERLRYQSPDRRKQLLNEIIQVELLAEEAKRRGLDKQPETQERVRQMLRDELLRDVRQSVASPTDVPEAEVRAYYDSHHDEFKEPERRRVAHLLLGSEAQAKAALPKARQASAAEWGKLVTQLSLDKPAQSSGPAPTELAGDLGIVGPPGHPRGSNPRVPEALRAAVFEINELGGVLDRIVAESGHFHVVRMTGRTEARDRSYQDAERTIRVALVQQRIRAREAELEAELRKRYPVSVDDEALSQVKVPEPNAAGPVPTVSGR
;
A
#
# COMPACT_ATOMS: atom_id res chain seq x y z
N MET A 1 63.06 12.65 -61.88
CA MET A 1 62.98 11.33 -61.20
C MET A 1 61.88 11.40 -60.17
N ALA A 2 60.74 10.87 -60.53
CA ALA A 2 59.57 10.86 -59.63
C ALA A 2 59.46 9.43 -59.10
N ALA A 3 59.52 9.27 -57.76
CA ALA A 3 59.34 8.02 -57.07
C ALA A 3 57.88 7.88 -56.66
N CYS A 4 57.16 6.95 -57.26
CA CYS A 4 55.84 6.55 -56.90
C CYS A 4 55.85 5.76 -55.57
N HIS A 5 55.11 6.24 -54.53
CA HIS A 5 54.87 5.48 -53.34
C HIS A 5 53.54 4.74 -53.52
N GLU A 6 53.64 3.45 -53.59
CA GLU A 6 52.53 2.49 -53.65
C GLU A 6 51.94 2.34 -52.25
N LYS A 7 50.59 2.58 -52.07
CA LYS A 7 49.85 2.34 -50.85
C LYS A 7 49.56 0.83 -50.68
N PRO A 8 49.74 0.25 -49.49
CA PRO A 8 49.39 -1.14 -49.27
C PRO A 8 47.84 -1.33 -49.25
N LYS A 9 47.37 -2.34 -49.97
CA LYS A 9 45.98 -2.81 -50.00
C LYS A 9 45.55 -3.29 -48.62
N GLN A 10 44.52 -2.67 -48.07
CA GLN A 10 43.80 -3.20 -46.89
C GLN A 10 42.98 -4.41 -47.30
N THR A 11 43.22 -5.55 -46.68
CA THR A 11 42.38 -6.74 -46.72
C THR A 11 41.11 -6.50 -45.89
N PRO A 12 39.91 -6.92 -46.35
CA PRO A 12 38.70 -6.77 -45.57
C PRO A 12 38.70 -7.75 -44.38
N ASN A 13 38.60 -7.19 -43.18
CA ASN A 13 38.41 -7.93 -41.96
C ASN A 13 36.98 -8.51 -41.94
N PRO A 14 36.73 -9.81 -41.74
CA PRO A 14 35.38 -10.34 -41.59
C PRO A 14 34.84 -9.91 -40.25
N ALA A 15 33.92 -8.96 -40.27
CA ALA A 15 33.20 -8.52 -39.09
C ALA A 15 32.20 -9.58 -38.64
N GLY A 16 32.67 -10.49 -37.78
CA GLY A 16 31.86 -11.24 -36.87
C GLY A 16 31.69 -10.43 -35.59
N SER A 17 30.63 -9.65 -35.49
CA SER A 17 30.30 -8.94 -34.26
C SER A 17 29.76 -9.94 -33.24
N SER A 18 30.65 -10.66 -32.55
CA SER A 18 30.37 -11.27 -31.28
C SER A 18 30.35 -10.16 -30.23
N SER A 19 29.16 -9.60 -29.99
CA SER A 19 28.97 -8.73 -28.82
C SER A 19 29.16 -9.58 -27.58
N ALA A 20 30.28 -9.43 -26.89
CA ALA A 20 30.48 -10.06 -25.60
C ALA A 20 29.31 -9.64 -24.68
N PRO A 21 28.68 -10.58 -23.92
CA PRO A 21 27.61 -10.26 -23.01
C PRO A 21 28.13 -9.25 -21.98
N PRO A 22 27.26 -8.37 -21.46
CA PRO A 22 27.64 -7.44 -20.41
C PRO A 22 28.19 -8.19 -19.20
N PRO A 23 29.16 -7.61 -18.47
CA PRO A 23 29.80 -8.28 -17.34
C PRO A 23 28.73 -8.75 -16.33
N GLY A 24 28.70 -10.04 -16.04
CA GLY A 24 27.77 -10.67 -15.09
C GLY A 24 26.65 -11.53 -15.74
N LYS A 25 26.41 -11.47 -17.07
CA LYS A 25 25.44 -12.34 -17.74
C LYS A 25 26.14 -13.54 -18.41
N LEU A 26 25.57 -14.73 -18.19
CA LEU A 26 26.05 -15.95 -18.84
C LEU A 26 25.78 -15.90 -20.35
N THR A 27 26.69 -16.45 -21.17
CA THR A 27 26.37 -16.71 -22.56
C THR A 27 25.33 -17.85 -22.65
N PRO A 28 24.53 -17.92 -23.73
CA PRO A 28 23.55 -18.99 -23.89
C PRO A 28 24.17 -20.41 -23.83
N GLU A 29 25.41 -20.58 -24.27
CA GLU A 29 26.15 -21.85 -24.23
C GLU A 29 26.51 -22.22 -22.79
N LEU A 30 27.01 -21.25 -21.99
CA LEU A 30 27.34 -21.46 -20.58
C LEU A 30 26.07 -21.73 -19.75
N ALA A 31 24.98 -21.01 -20.03
CA ALA A 31 23.71 -21.20 -19.32
C ALA A 31 23.17 -22.63 -19.46
N ARG A 32 23.43 -23.29 -20.58
CA ARG A 32 22.99 -24.69 -20.83
C ARG A 32 23.91 -25.74 -20.22
N GLN A 33 25.02 -25.34 -19.63
CA GLN A 33 25.94 -26.31 -19.00
C GLN A 33 25.27 -26.99 -17.81
N VAL A 34 25.20 -28.33 -17.84
CA VAL A 34 24.58 -29.13 -16.78
C VAL A 34 25.49 -29.19 -15.56
N LEU A 35 24.98 -28.81 -14.41
CA LEU A 35 25.64 -28.87 -13.12
C LEU A 35 25.30 -30.13 -12.33
N ALA A 36 24.06 -30.61 -12.45
CA ALA A 36 23.57 -31.80 -11.78
C ALA A 36 22.39 -32.40 -12.56
N LYS A 37 22.10 -33.68 -12.29
CA LYS A 37 20.94 -34.40 -12.86
C LYS A 37 20.16 -35.06 -11.71
N VAL A 38 18.85 -34.83 -11.66
CA VAL A 38 17.94 -35.45 -10.70
C VAL A 38 16.82 -36.14 -11.46
N GLY A 39 16.88 -37.48 -11.55
CA GLY A 39 16.01 -38.24 -12.45
C GLY A 39 16.21 -37.83 -13.91
N GLU A 40 15.15 -37.30 -14.54
CA GLU A 40 15.22 -36.76 -15.91
C GLU A 40 15.46 -35.25 -15.97
N ARG A 41 15.34 -34.56 -14.84
CA ARG A 41 15.56 -33.10 -14.73
C ARG A 41 17.05 -32.80 -14.70
N GLU A 42 17.51 -31.96 -15.61
CA GLU A 42 18.85 -31.41 -15.61
C GLU A 42 18.82 -30.03 -14.96
N ILE A 43 19.72 -29.81 -13.97
CA ILE A 43 19.96 -28.52 -13.30
C ILE A 43 21.12 -27.87 -14.03
N THR A 44 20.88 -26.76 -14.69
CA THR A 44 21.87 -26.05 -15.50
C THR A 44 22.53 -24.90 -14.75
N LEU A 45 23.61 -24.36 -15.28
CA LEU A 45 24.24 -23.15 -14.80
C LEU A 45 23.29 -21.93 -14.93
N GLY A 46 22.38 -21.94 -15.92
CA GLY A 46 21.31 -20.96 -16.05
C GLY A 46 20.33 -21.01 -14.87
N ASP A 47 19.81 -22.21 -14.53
CA ASP A 47 18.91 -22.39 -13.36
C ASP A 47 19.57 -21.92 -12.06
N TYR A 48 20.87 -22.20 -11.90
CA TYR A 48 21.64 -21.75 -10.76
C TYR A 48 21.78 -20.22 -10.71
N ALA A 49 22.09 -19.60 -11.84
CA ALA A 49 22.20 -18.14 -11.96
C ALA A 49 20.86 -17.43 -11.68
N GLU A 50 19.77 -17.96 -12.24
CA GLU A 50 18.42 -17.44 -11.96
C GLU A 50 18.07 -17.54 -10.46
N THR A 51 18.46 -18.63 -9.78
CA THR A 51 18.27 -18.78 -8.35
C THR A 51 18.99 -17.67 -7.57
N LEU A 52 20.23 -17.34 -7.96
CA LEU A 52 20.97 -16.23 -7.39
C LEU A 52 20.33 -14.87 -7.71
N GLU A 53 19.82 -14.67 -8.92
CA GLU A 53 19.19 -13.40 -9.33
C GLU A 53 17.89 -13.10 -8.56
N ARG A 54 17.15 -14.13 -8.14
CA ARG A 54 15.94 -13.99 -7.32
C ARG A 54 16.21 -13.65 -5.85
N MET A 55 17.47 -13.86 -5.39
CA MET A 55 17.86 -13.54 -4.02
C MET A 55 18.11 -12.04 -3.84
N ASP A 56 17.95 -11.58 -2.59
CA ASP A 56 18.39 -10.24 -2.20
C ASP A 56 19.90 -10.03 -2.51
N PRO A 57 20.32 -8.82 -2.97
CA PRO A 57 21.71 -8.55 -3.30
C PRO A 57 22.71 -8.86 -2.19
N PHE A 58 22.33 -8.62 -0.92
CA PHE A 58 23.21 -8.93 0.23
C PHE A 58 23.27 -10.44 0.50
N GLU A 59 22.16 -11.15 0.30
CA GLU A 59 22.13 -12.61 0.45
C GLU A 59 23.03 -13.29 -0.59
N ARG A 60 23.04 -12.81 -1.84
CA ARG A 60 23.93 -13.31 -2.90
C ARG A 60 25.42 -13.28 -2.52
N LEU A 61 25.86 -12.31 -1.72
CA LEU A 61 27.23 -12.18 -1.29
C LEU A 61 27.72 -13.40 -0.47
N ARG A 62 26.80 -14.16 0.13
CA ARG A 62 27.12 -15.38 0.90
C ARG A 62 27.67 -16.51 0.02
N TYR A 63 27.37 -16.48 -1.30
CA TYR A 63 27.71 -17.55 -2.23
C TYR A 63 28.94 -17.25 -3.10
N GLN A 64 29.82 -16.36 -2.65
CA GLN A 64 31.04 -16.00 -3.39
C GLN A 64 32.13 -17.09 -3.35
N SER A 65 32.21 -17.87 -2.27
CA SER A 65 33.20 -18.94 -2.15
C SER A 65 32.75 -20.24 -2.87
N PRO A 66 33.69 -21.06 -3.36
CA PRO A 66 33.37 -22.34 -4.01
C PRO A 66 32.50 -23.27 -3.15
N ASP A 67 32.79 -23.35 -1.85
CA ASP A 67 32.05 -24.21 -0.92
C ASP A 67 30.61 -23.75 -0.74
N ARG A 68 30.40 -22.43 -0.62
CA ARG A 68 29.04 -21.87 -0.53
C ARG A 68 28.27 -22.05 -1.82
N ARG A 69 28.92 -21.94 -2.98
CA ARG A 69 28.29 -22.25 -4.28
C ARG A 69 27.85 -23.71 -4.36
N LYS A 70 28.70 -24.64 -3.88
CA LYS A 70 28.34 -26.05 -3.82
C LYS A 70 27.20 -26.34 -2.85
N GLN A 71 27.15 -25.60 -1.73
CA GLN A 71 26.05 -25.67 -0.78
C GLN A 71 24.73 -25.25 -1.44
N LEU A 72 24.69 -24.10 -2.13
CA LEU A 72 23.49 -23.67 -2.87
C LEU A 72 23.06 -24.70 -3.93
N LEU A 73 24.00 -25.27 -4.68
CA LEU A 73 23.67 -26.32 -5.65
C LEU A 73 23.03 -27.53 -4.95
N ASN A 74 23.53 -27.93 -3.78
CA ASN A 74 22.92 -29.02 -3.01
C ASN A 74 21.50 -28.67 -2.52
N GLU A 75 21.25 -27.42 -2.14
CA GLU A 75 19.90 -26.93 -1.77
C GLU A 75 18.95 -27.00 -2.96
N ILE A 76 19.39 -26.59 -4.16
CA ILE A 76 18.61 -26.73 -5.41
C ILE A 76 18.31 -28.19 -5.71
N ILE A 77 19.32 -29.08 -5.60
CA ILE A 77 19.14 -30.52 -5.80
C ILE A 77 18.11 -31.08 -4.81
N GLN A 78 18.17 -30.67 -3.55
CA GLN A 78 17.22 -31.13 -2.54
C GLN A 78 15.77 -30.71 -2.88
N VAL A 79 15.58 -29.48 -3.35
CA VAL A 79 14.26 -29.01 -3.80
C VAL A 79 13.74 -29.87 -4.93
N GLU A 80 14.57 -30.18 -5.93
CA GLU A 80 14.16 -31.05 -7.08
C GLU A 80 13.81 -32.46 -6.64
N LEU A 81 14.62 -33.09 -5.76
CA LEU A 81 14.35 -34.42 -5.20
C LEU A 81 12.99 -34.46 -4.49
N LEU A 82 12.70 -33.45 -3.67
CA LEU A 82 11.42 -33.35 -2.95
C LEU A 82 10.26 -33.09 -3.90
N ALA A 83 10.46 -32.26 -4.93
CA ALA A 83 9.44 -31.98 -5.95
C ALA A 83 9.08 -33.24 -6.76
N GLU A 84 10.06 -34.02 -7.18
CA GLU A 84 9.83 -35.28 -7.89
C GLU A 84 9.08 -36.29 -7.02
N GLU A 85 9.45 -36.41 -5.74
CA GLU A 85 8.73 -37.31 -4.82
C GLU A 85 7.31 -36.81 -4.56
N ALA A 86 7.09 -35.48 -4.44
CA ALA A 86 5.76 -34.89 -4.32
C ALA A 86 4.87 -35.21 -5.55
N LYS A 87 5.41 -35.09 -6.75
CA LYS A 87 4.71 -35.47 -8.00
C LYS A 87 4.36 -36.97 -8.00
N ARG A 88 5.33 -37.84 -7.64
CA ARG A 88 5.11 -39.28 -7.52
C ARG A 88 3.97 -39.64 -6.57
N ARG A 89 3.80 -38.84 -5.49
CA ARG A 89 2.69 -38.97 -4.53
C ARG A 89 1.40 -38.29 -4.99
N GLY A 90 1.39 -37.62 -6.13
CA GLY A 90 0.20 -36.93 -6.66
C GLY A 90 -0.16 -35.65 -5.92
N LEU A 91 0.78 -35.06 -5.14
CA LEU A 91 0.53 -33.81 -4.40
C LEU A 91 0.32 -32.62 -5.33
N ASP A 92 0.90 -32.65 -6.52
CA ASP A 92 0.71 -31.68 -7.60
C ASP A 92 -0.73 -31.64 -8.13
N LYS A 93 -1.49 -32.73 -7.95
CA LYS A 93 -2.89 -32.87 -8.41
C LYS A 93 -3.91 -32.53 -7.34
N GLN A 94 -3.47 -32.27 -6.10
CA GLN A 94 -4.36 -31.88 -5.01
C GLN A 94 -5.03 -30.53 -5.30
N PRO A 95 -6.33 -30.36 -4.97
CA PRO A 95 -7.08 -29.12 -5.23
C PRO A 95 -6.38 -27.88 -4.70
N GLU A 96 -5.81 -27.96 -3.50
CA GLU A 96 -5.11 -26.84 -2.84
C GLU A 96 -3.83 -26.45 -3.60
N THR A 97 -3.09 -27.44 -4.12
CA THR A 97 -1.89 -27.21 -4.93
C THR A 97 -2.27 -26.59 -6.27
N GLN A 98 -3.30 -27.13 -6.93
CA GLN A 98 -3.81 -26.60 -8.19
C GLN A 98 -4.34 -25.16 -8.03
N GLU A 99 -4.98 -24.84 -6.90
CA GLU A 99 -5.42 -23.48 -6.61
C GLU A 99 -4.23 -22.53 -6.45
N ARG A 100 -3.19 -22.92 -5.72
CA ARG A 100 -1.95 -22.11 -5.59
C ARG A 100 -1.29 -21.87 -6.94
N VAL A 101 -1.24 -22.89 -7.80
CA VAL A 101 -0.70 -22.74 -9.16
C VAL A 101 -1.52 -21.74 -9.98
N ARG A 102 -2.86 -21.80 -9.93
CA ARG A 102 -3.72 -20.81 -10.60
C ARG A 102 -3.46 -19.39 -10.11
N GLN A 103 -3.32 -19.21 -8.80
CA GLN A 103 -3.02 -17.90 -8.21
C GLN A 103 -1.64 -17.38 -8.64
N MET A 104 -0.62 -18.25 -8.66
CA MET A 104 0.71 -17.88 -9.15
C MET A 104 0.69 -17.48 -10.63
N LEU A 105 -0.01 -18.21 -11.48
CA LEU A 105 -0.15 -17.88 -12.91
C LEU A 105 -0.89 -16.55 -13.12
N ARG A 106 -1.95 -16.29 -12.35
CA ARG A 106 -2.64 -15.00 -12.35
C ARG A 106 -1.68 -13.87 -11.97
N ASP A 107 -0.95 -14.04 -10.87
CA ASP A 107 -0.06 -12.99 -10.35
C ASP A 107 1.09 -12.70 -11.32
N GLU A 108 1.60 -13.72 -11.99
CA GLU A 108 2.64 -13.59 -13.03
C GLU A 108 2.12 -12.83 -14.26
N LEU A 109 0.93 -13.21 -14.74
CA LEU A 109 0.29 -12.50 -15.87
C LEU A 109 0.03 -11.02 -15.53
N LEU A 110 -0.48 -10.72 -14.33
CA LEU A 110 -0.69 -9.35 -13.90
C LEU A 110 0.62 -8.58 -13.71
N ARG A 111 1.70 -9.25 -13.30
CA ARG A 111 3.04 -8.65 -13.22
C ARG A 111 3.52 -8.26 -14.62
N ASP A 112 3.40 -9.13 -15.59
CA ASP A 112 3.77 -8.88 -16.98
C ASP A 112 3.00 -7.69 -17.55
N VAL A 113 1.69 -7.62 -17.31
CA VAL A 113 0.85 -6.48 -17.67
C VAL A 113 1.37 -5.19 -17.06
N ARG A 114 1.70 -5.18 -15.76
CA ARG A 114 2.23 -3.99 -15.08
C ARG A 114 3.58 -3.55 -15.62
N GLN A 115 4.45 -4.51 -15.94
CA GLN A 115 5.77 -4.22 -16.54
C GLN A 115 5.65 -3.66 -17.97
N SER A 116 4.57 -3.98 -18.69
CA SER A 116 4.31 -3.43 -20.02
C SER A 116 3.89 -1.96 -20.02
N VAL A 117 3.48 -1.44 -18.85
CA VAL A 117 3.10 -0.03 -18.68
C VAL A 117 4.34 0.82 -18.37
N ALA A 118 4.41 2.00 -18.96
CA ALA A 118 5.49 2.96 -18.73
C ALA A 118 5.67 3.29 -17.23
N SER A 119 6.91 3.47 -16.81
CA SER A 119 7.22 3.85 -15.42
C SER A 119 6.80 5.31 -15.14
N PRO A 120 6.69 5.73 -13.86
CA PRO A 120 6.36 7.12 -13.52
C PRO A 120 7.35 8.14 -14.12
N THR A 121 8.59 7.77 -14.33
CA THR A 121 9.61 8.64 -14.95
C THR A 121 9.38 8.86 -16.44
N ASP A 122 8.68 7.93 -17.11
CA ASP A 122 8.43 7.96 -18.55
C ASP A 122 7.13 8.70 -18.92
N VAL A 123 6.34 9.14 -17.92
CA VAL A 123 5.14 9.95 -18.16
C VAL A 123 5.58 11.34 -18.65
N PRO A 124 5.09 11.82 -19.83
CA PRO A 124 5.46 13.14 -20.36
C PRO A 124 5.08 14.28 -19.40
N GLU A 125 5.95 15.26 -19.24
CA GLU A 125 5.69 16.41 -18.37
C GLU A 125 4.40 17.16 -18.77
N ALA A 126 4.14 17.30 -20.06
CA ALA A 126 2.93 17.94 -20.57
C ALA A 126 1.64 17.27 -20.08
N GLU A 127 1.63 15.94 -19.97
CA GLU A 127 0.50 15.18 -19.44
C GLU A 127 0.32 15.39 -17.94
N VAL A 128 1.43 15.42 -17.19
CA VAL A 128 1.42 15.69 -15.75
C VAL A 128 0.88 17.09 -15.46
N ARG A 129 1.31 18.09 -16.27
CA ARG A 129 0.84 19.46 -16.14
C ARG A 129 -0.65 19.57 -16.49
N ALA A 130 -1.08 18.95 -17.60
CA ALA A 130 -2.49 18.94 -17.99
C ALA A 130 -3.38 18.30 -16.91
N TYR A 131 -2.91 17.23 -16.25
CA TYR A 131 -3.62 16.63 -15.12
C TYR A 131 -3.73 17.60 -13.95
N TYR A 132 -2.62 18.24 -13.55
CA TYR A 132 -2.61 19.21 -12.47
C TYR A 132 -3.60 20.37 -12.73
N ASP A 133 -3.56 20.94 -13.92
CA ASP A 133 -4.41 22.09 -14.29
C ASP A 133 -5.89 21.70 -14.32
N SER A 134 -6.22 20.50 -14.81
CA SER A 134 -7.62 20.02 -14.88
C SER A 134 -8.17 19.49 -13.55
N HIS A 135 -7.30 19.14 -12.60
CA HIS A 135 -7.65 18.58 -11.29
C HIS A 135 -7.12 19.41 -10.12
N HIS A 136 -6.93 20.73 -10.34
CA HIS A 136 -6.31 21.63 -9.36
C HIS A 136 -6.97 21.56 -7.98
N ASP A 137 -8.28 21.37 -7.92
CA ASP A 137 -9.01 21.23 -6.64
C ASP A 137 -8.63 19.97 -5.83
N GLU A 138 -8.02 18.96 -6.45
CA GLU A 138 -7.50 17.79 -5.72
C GLU A 138 -6.25 18.13 -4.91
N PHE A 139 -5.54 19.18 -5.30
CA PHE A 139 -4.29 19.63 -4.68
C PHE A 139 -4.50 20.74 -3.65
N LYS A 140 -5.72 21.22 -3.50
CA LYS A 140 -6.11 22.14 -2.41
C LYS A 140 -6.49 21.32 -1.19
N GLU A 141 -5.72 21.48 -0.13
CA GLU A 141 -6.01 20.90 1.17
C GLU A 141 -6.71 21.96 2.03
N PRO A 142 -7.97 21.76 2.45
CA PRO A 142 -8.65 22.73 3.30
C PRO A 142 -8.01 22.77 4.67
N GLU A 143 -8.20 23.88 5.38
CA GLU A 143 -7.88 23.98 6.79
C GLU A 143 -8.52 22.83 7.57
N ARG A 144 -7.78 22.25 8.52
CA ARG A 144 -8.28 21.19 9.39
C ARG A 144 -8.14 21.60 10.84
N ARG A 145 -9.15 21.28 11.64
CA ARG A 145 -9.18 21.58 13.07
C ARG A 145 -9.42 20.31 13.87
N ARG A 146 -8.72 20.18 15.00
CA ARG A 146 -8.95 19.09 15.93
C ARG A 146 -9.95 19.55 16.98
N VAL A 147 -11.00 18.76 17.17
CA VAL A 147 -12.15 19.05 18.03
C VAL A 147 -12.05 18.24 19.30
N ALA A 148 -12.16 18.91 20.42
CA ALA A 148 -12.45 18.26 21.69
C ALA A 148 -13.75 18.83 22.27
N HIS A 149 -14.47 18.01 23.03
CA HIS A 149 -15.70 18.44 23.67
C HIS A 149 -15.80 18.02 25.14
N LEU A 150 -16.63 18.75 25.86
CA LEU A 150 -17.16 18.37 27.16
C LEU A 150 -18.67 18.13 26.95
N LEU A 151 -19.11 16.88 27.08
CA LEU A 151 -20.49 16.44 26.85
C LEU A 151 -21.27 16.45 28.16
N LEU A 152 -22.40 17.19 28.21
CA LEU A 152 -23.19 17.40 29.41
C LEU A 152 -24.67 17.08 29.17
N GLY A 153 -25.34 16.61 30.21
CA GLY A 153 -26.74 16.18 30.13
C GLY A 153 -27.76 17.32 30.26
N SER A 154 -27.33 18.51 30.70
CA SER A 154 -28.24 19.64 30.83
C SER A 154 -27.58 20.97 30.48
N GLU A 155 -28.40 21.90 29.99
CA GLU A 155 -27.93 23.25 29.64
C GLU A 155 -27.39 24.00 30.89
N ALA A 156 -27.98 23.79 32.05
CA ALA A 156 -27.53 24.40 33.32
C ALA A 156 -26.11 23.95 33.66
N GLN A 157 -25.78 22.67 33.51
CA GLN A 157 -24.43 22.14 33.72
C GLN A 157 -23.46 22.74 32.71
N ALA A 158 -23.86 22.85 31.44
CA ALA A 158 -23.03 23.42 30.39
C ALA A 158 -22.74 24.93 30.64
N LYS A 159 -23.75 25.69 31.06
CA LYS A 159 -23.60 27.10 31.45
C LYS A 159 -22.66 27.29 32.66
N ALA A 160 -22.68 26.38 33.63
CA ALA A 160 -21.78 26.41 34.78
C ALA A 160 -20.35 25.98 34.43
N ALA A 161 -20.16 25.06 33.46
CA ALA A 161 -18.85 24.58 33.01
C ALA A 161 -18.14 25.54 32.06
N LEU A 162 -18.88 26.23 31.18
CA LEU A 162 -18.34 27.08 30.11
C LEU A 162 -17.30 28.14 30.60
N PRO A 163 -17.53 28.94 31.63
CA PRO A 163 -16.54 29.94 32.08
C PRO A 163 -15.26 29.29 32.61
N LYS A 164 -15.35 28.12 33.25
CA LYS A 164 -14.19 27.34 33.70
C LYS A 164 -13.42 26.76 32.51
N ALA A 165 -14.12 26.22 31.53
CA ALA A 165 -13.55 25.66 30.32
C ALA A 165 -12.78 26.71 29.50
N ARG A 166 -13.31 27.92 29.40
CA ARG A 166 -12.68 29.03 28.66
C ARG A 166 -11.34 29.52 29.27
N GLN A 167 -11.18 29.38 30.57
CA GLN A 167 -9.94 29.77 31.26
C GLN A 167 -8.97 28.60 31.45
N ALA A 168 -9.41 27.38 31.12
CA ALA A 168 -8.66 26.18 31.42
C ALA A 168 -7.44 26.01 30.51
N SER A 169 -6.28 25.75 31.08
CA SER A 169 -5.14 25.18 30.41
C SER A 169 -5.48 23.80 29.82
N ALA A 170 -4.60 23.20 29.02
CA ALA A 170 -4.82 21.84 28.46
C ALA A 170 -5.02 20.79 29.58
N ALA A 171 -4.21 20.88 30.65
CA ALA A 171 -4.29 19.96 31.78
C ALA A 171 -5.60 20.14 32.59
N GLU A 172 -6.03 21.39 32.80
CA GLU A 172 -7.28 21.70 33.49
C GLU A 172 -8.51 21.31 32.68
N TRP A 173 -8.46 21.50 31.35
CA TRP A 173 -9.47 20.95 30.44
C TRP A 173 -9.62 19.43 30.60
N GLY A 174 -8.48 18.70 30.57
CA GLY A 174 -8.50 17.27 30.78
C GLY A 174 -9.17 16.86 32.10
N LYS A 175 -8.91 17.58 33.18
CA LYS A 175 -9.58 17.35 34.47
C LYS A 175 -11.07 17.63 34.40
N LEU A 176 -11.50 18.72 33.76
CA LEU A 176 -12.90 19.05 33.56
C LEU A 176 -13.64 17.93 32.77
N VAL A 177 -13.03 17.45 31.67
CA VAL A 177 -13.60 16.38 30.88
C VAL A 177 -13.74 15.09 31.71
N THR A 178 -12.69 14.71 32.43
CA THR A 178 -12.69 13.49 33.25
C THR A 178 -13.75 13.56 34.36
N GLN A 179 -13.98 14.74 34.93
CA GLN A 179 -14.91 14.94 36.06
C GLN A 179 -16.37 15.08 35.60
N LEU A 180 -16.61 15.81 34.51
CA LEU A 180 -17.95 16.31 34.17
C LEU A 180 -18.53 15.69 32.90
N SER A 181 -17.69 15.19 31.96
CA SER A 181 -18.19 14.69 30.69
C SER A 181 -18.92 13.37 30.82
N LEU A 182 -20.04 13.26 30.11
CA LEU A 182 -20.76 12.00 29.94
C LEU A 182 -20.03 11.07 28.97
N ASP A 183 -19.32 11.62 28.01
CA ASP A 183 -18.48 10.84 27.08
C ASP A 183 -17.13 10.55 27.76
N LYS A 184 -17.04 9.37 28.34
CA LYS A 184 -15.80 8.87 28.93
C LYS A 184 -15.05 8.08 27.87
N PRO A 185 -13.73 8.34 27.66
CA PRO A 185 -12.95 7.51 26.75
C PRO A 185 -13.11 6.05 27.17
N ALA A 186 -13.37 5.18 26.19
CA ALA A 186 -13.45 3.74 26.42
C ALA A 186 -12.19 3.29 27.16
N GLN A 187 -12.34 2.64 28.31
CA GLN A 187 -11.27 2.24 29.24
C GLN A 187 -10.34 1.13 28.70
N SER A 188 -10.28 0.93 27.39
CA SER A 188 -9.65 -0.26 26.78
C SER A 188 -8.14 -0.13 26.51
N SER A 189 -7.47 0.99 26.80
CA SER A 189 -6.06 1.16 26.37
C SER A 189 -5.21 2.02 27.30
N GLY A 190 -5.33 1.88 28.62
CA GLY A 190 -4.52 2.64 29.56
C GLY A 190 -4.96 4.10 29.72
N PRO A 191 -4.36 4.90 30.63
CA PRO A 191 -4.70 6.30 30.79
C PRO A 191 -4.30 7.07 29.55
N ALA A 192 -5.30 7.51 28.75
CA ALA A 192 -5.06 8.45 27.68
C ALA A 192 -4.40 9.73 28.23
N PRO A 193 -3.44 10.35 27.52
CA PRO A 193 -2.88 11.62 27.93
C PRO A 193 -4.01 12.60 28.22
N THR A 194 -3.96 13.27 29.36
CA THR A 194 -4.99 14.24 29.83
C THR A 194 -5.28 15.32 28.77
N GLU A 195 -4.31 15.59 27.91
CA GLU A 195 -4.37 16.54 26.81
C GLU A 195 -5.31 16.09 25.68
N LEU A 196 -5.59 14.79 25.57
CA LEU A 196 -6.51 14.23 24.59
C LEU A 196 -7.91 13.97 25.15
N ALA A 197 -8.18 14.41 26.36
CA ALA A 197 -9.49 14.22 26.99
C ALA A 197 -10.60 14.92 26.17
N GLY A 198 -11.67 14.18 25.88
CA GLY A 198 -12.79 14.64 25.05
C GLY A 198 -12.48 14.81 23.57
N ASP A 199 -11.38 14.26 23.07
CA ASP A 199 -10.99 14.36 21.66
C ASP A 199 -11.94 13.58 20.74
N LEU A 200 -12.51 14.28 19.78
CA LEU A 200 -13.36 13.73 18.74
C LEU A 200 -12.61 13.49 17.41
N GLY A 201 -11.39 14.04 17.30
CA GLY A 201 -10.56 13.94 16.11
C GLY A 201 -10.55 15.19 15.24
N ILE A 202 -10.12 15.01 14.00
CA ILE A 202 -9.87 16.11 13.05
C ILE A 202 -11.04 16.24 12.08
N VAL A 203 -11.41 17.48 11.76
CA VAL A 203 -12.45 17.85 10.78
C VAL A 203 -11.96 18.92 9.82
N GLY A 204 -12.50 18.94 8.62
CA GLY A 204 -12.37 20.05 7.67
C GLY A 204 -13.51 21.06 7.80
N PRO A 205 -13.55 22.11 6.94
CA PRO A 205 -14.58 23.16 6.99
C PRO A 205 -16.00 22.60 6.85
N PRO A 206 -16.99 23.21 7.49
CA PRO A 206 -18.40 22.78 7.38
C PRO A 206 -18.84 22.68 5.94
N GLY A 207 -19.61 21.62 5.61
CA GLY A 207 -20.09 21.36 4.25
C GLY A 207 -19.03 20.90 3.24
N HIS A 208 -17.75 20.94 3.57
CA HIS A 208 -16.70 20.46 2.64
C HIS A 208 -16.61 18.93 2.66
N PRO A 209 -16.59 18.26 1.47
CA PRO A 209 -16.60 16.79 1.40
C PRO A 209 -15.36 16.14 2.02
N ARG A 210 -14.20 16.82 1.96
CA ARG A 210 -12.97 16.36 2.62
C ARG A 210 -12.96 16.83 4.06
N GLY A 211 -12.70 15.91 4.98
CA GLY A 211 -12.60 16.22 6.39
C GLY A 211 -13.90 16.05 7.18
N SER A 212 -14.89 15.32 6.66
CA SER A 212 -15.96 14.77 7.47
C SER A 212 -15.41 13.72 8.44
N ASN A 213 -15.95 13.72 9.67
CA ASN A 213 -15.58 12.73 10.68
C ASN A 213 -16.88 12.23 11.34
N PRO A 214 -17.19 10.92 11.26
CA PRO A 214 -18.43 10.36 11.79
C PRO A 214 -18.61 10.60 13.30
N ARG A 215 -17.53 10.83 14.03
CA ARG A 215 -17.55 11.13 15.46
C ARG A 215 -17.91 12.60 15.78
N VAL A 216 -17.88 13.47 14.78
CA VAL A 216 -18.10 14.91 14.96
C VAL A 216 -19.36 15.32 14.20
N PRO A 217 -20.50 15.48 14.87
CA PRO A 217 -21.70 16.03 14.25
C PRO A 217 -21.44 17.38 13.58
N GLU A 218 -22.19 17.69 12.52
CA GLU A 218 -21.98 18.92 11.73
C GLU A 218 -22.10 20.19 12.58
N ALA A 219 -22.97 20.18 13.61
CA ALA A 219 -23.09 21.31 14.55
C ALA A 219 -21.79 21.58 15.32
N LEU A 220 -21.08 20.54 15.74
CA LEU A 220 -19.77 20.67 16.42
C LEU A 220 -18.67 21.02 15.43
N ARG A 221 -18.77 20.49 14.20
CA ARG A 221 -17.87 20.81 13.11
C ARG A 221 -17.95 22.30 12.77
N ALA A 222 -19.14 22.85 12.61
CA ALA A 222 -19.34 24.28 12.42
C ALA A 222 -18.80 25.09 13.59
N ALA A 223 -19.12 24.67 14.80
CA ALA A 223 -18.71 25.34 16.05
C ALA A 223 -17.19 25.49 16.20
N VAL A 224 -16.40 24.45 15.87
CA VAL A 224 -14.95 24.53 16.01
C VAL A 224 -14.33 25.53 15.02
N PHE A 225 -14.98 25.77 13.87
CA PHE A 225 -14.51 26.75 12.88
C PHE A 225 -14.82 28.23 13.27
N GLU A 226 -15.63 28.44 14.28
CA GLU A 226 -15.84 29.76 14.89
C GLU A 226 -14.72 30.13 15.89
N ILE A 227 -13.89 29.18 16.32
CA ILE A 227 -12.83 29.39 17.32
C ILE A 227 -11.57 29.88 16.62
N ASN A 228 -11.07 31.08 16.93
CA ASN A 228 -9.92 31.67 16.24
C ASN A 228 -8.56 31.24 16.83
N GLU A 229 -8.50 30.92 18.12
CA GLU A 229 -7.25 30.65 18.82
C GLU A 229 -7.06 29.17 19.10
N LEU A 230 -5.83 28.69 18.92
CA LEU A 230 -5.46 27.33 19.29
C LEU A 230 -5.62 27.11 20.79
N GLY A 231 -6.31 26.09 21.22
CA GLY A 231 -6.65 25.84 22.61
C GLY A 231 -7.88 26.62 23.08
N GLY A 232 -8.45 27.49 22.23
CA GLY A 232 -9.66 28.26 22.53
C GLY A 232 -10.89 27.36 22.68
N VAL A 233 -11.86 27.91 23.45
CA VAL A 233 -13.18 27.30 23.68
C VAL A 233 -14.24 28.22 23.10
N LEU A 234 -15.23 27.62 22.40
CA LEU A 234 -16.36 28.38 21.88
C LEU A 234 -17.08 29.09 23.04
N ASP A 235 -17.47 30.34 22.84
CA ASP A 235 -18.13 31.17 23.89
C ASP A 235 -19.63 30.88 24.05
N ARG A 236 -20.17 29.93 23.31
CA ARG A 236 -21.54 29.43 23.41
C ARG A 236 -21.60 27.92 23.55
N ILE A 237 -22.72 27.44 24.05
CA ILE A 237 -23.01 26.01 24.15
C ILE A 237 -23.62 25.53 22.82
N VAL A 238 -23.26 24.33 22.38
CA VAL A 238 -23.83 23.68 21.22
C VAL A 238 -24.79 22.58 21.72
N ALA A 239 -26.07 22.71 21.37
CA ALA A 239 -27.05 21.65 21.63
C ALA A 239 -27.08 20.72 20.42
N GLU A 240 -26.86 19.43 20.66
CA GLU A 240 -26.85 18.40 19.60
C GLU A 240 -27.35 17.08 20.19
N SER A 241 -28.30 16.44 19.48
CA SER A 241 -28.83 15.10 19.83
C SER A 241 -29.29 14.97 21.29
N GLY A 242 -29.93 16.03 21.84
CA GLY A 242 -30.43 16.06 23.21
C GLY A 242 -29.38 16.28 24.30
N HIS A 243 -28.15 16.56 23.92
CA HIS A 243 -27.05 16.85 24.82
C HIS A 243 -26.49 18.27 24.59
N PHE A 244 -25.64 18.70 25.50
CA PHE A 244 -25.03 20.05 25.50
C PHE A 244 -23.50 19.93 25.49
N HIS A 245 -22.90 20.56 24.50
CA HIS A 245 -21.46 20.47 24.27
C HIS A 245 -20.79 21.81 24.53
N VAL A 246 -19.68 21.79 25.27
CA VAL A 246 -18.68 22.86 25.30
C VAL A 246 -17.56 22.40 24.37
N VAL A 247 -17.30 23.17 23.31
CA VAL A 247 -16.39 22.81 22.22
C VAL A 247 -15.06 23.51 22.35
N ARG A 248 -13.96 22.80 22.18
CA ARG A 248 -12.60 23.30 22.20
C ARG A 248 -11.86 22.93 20.91
N MET A 249 -11.07 23.86 20.37
CA MET A 249 -10.12 23.59 19.29
C MET A 249 -8.75 23.20 19.88
N THR A 250 -8.32 21.97 19.70
CA THR A 250 -7.06 21.46 20.26
C THR A 250 -5.94 21.36 19.22
N GLY A 251 -6.23 21.55 17.94
CA GLY A 251 -5.26 21.56 16.86
C GLY A 251 -5.78 22.30 15.64
N ARG A 252 -4.87 22.88 14.87
CA ARG A 252 -5.15 23.54 13.60
C ARG A 252 -4.06 23.20 12.59
N THR A 253 -4.46 22.85 11.39
CA THR A 253 -3.57 22.71 10.23
C THR A 253 -4.10 23.67 9.18
N GLU A 254 -3.27 24.60 8.77
CA GLU A 254 -3.63 25.61 7.77
C GLU A 254 -3.99 24.97 6.43
N ALA A 255 -4.86 25.65 5.68
CA ALA A 255 -5.13 25.29 4.31
C ALA A 255 -3.85 25.36 3.48
N ARG A 256 -3.65 24.41 2.58
CA ARG A 256 -2.48 24.37 1.72
C ARG A 256 -2.92 24.15 0.27
N ASP A 257 -2.40 24.97 -0.62
CA ASP A 257 -2.46 24.73 -2.05
C ASP A 257 -1.10 24.15 -2.48
N ARG A 258 -1.12 22.88 -2.88
CA ARG A 258 0.08 22.18 -3.30
C ARG A 258 0.49 22.64 -4.69
N SER A 259 1.69 23.19 -4.80
CA SER A 259 2.25 23.60 -6.08
C SER A 259 2.37 22.40 -7.05
N TYR A 260 2.47 22.71 -8.35
CA TYR A 260 2.76 21.69 -9.36
C TYR A 260 4.01 20.87 -9.00
N GLN A 261 5.07 21.51 -8.53
CA GLN A 261 6.32 20.85 -8.15
C GLN A 261 6.12 19.84 -6.99
N ASP A 262 5.31 20.21 -5.99
CA ASP A 262 4.97 19.33 -4.86
C ASP A 262 4.07 18.16 -5.27
N ALA A 263 3.23 18.37 -6.29
CA ALA A 263 2.24 17.40 -6.77
C ALA A 263 2.79 16.47 -7.86
N GLU A 264 3.78 16.90 -8.64
CA GLU A 264 4.27 16.22 -9.84
C GLU A 264 4.52 14.74 -9.65
N ARG A 265 5.29 14.37 -8.63
CA ARG A 265 5.60 12.95 -8.35
C ARG A 265 4.34 12.14 -8.06
N THR A 266 3.40 12.70 -7.31
CA THR A 266 2.14 12.04 -6.98
C THR A 266 1.27 11.84 -8.20
N ILE A 267 1.22 12.85 -9.09
CA ILE A 267 0.47 12.79 -10.36
C ILE A 267 1.07 11.71 -11.27
N ARG A 268 2.39 11.66 -11.45
CA ARG A 268 3.04 10.63 -12.26
C ARG A 268 2.67 9.23 -11.81
N VAL A 269 2.70 8.98 -10.49
CA VAL A 269 2.30 7.70 -9.91
C VAL A 269 0.81 7.43 -10.17
N ALA A 270 -0.06 8.42 -9.98
CA ALA A 270 -1.51 8.28 -10.22
C ALA A 270 -1.83 7.94 -11.68
N LEU A 271 -1.18 8.62 -12.64
CA LEU A 271 -1.35 8.37 -14.07
C LEU A 271 -0.89 6.96 -14.46
N VAL A 272 0.26 6.49 -13.93
CA VAL A 272 0.70 5.12 -14.16
C VAL A 272 -0.27 4.11 -13.57
N GLN A 273 -0.76 4.33 -12.34
CA GLN A 273 -1.77 3.45 -11.74
C GLN A 273 -3.08 3.43 -12.52
N GLN A 274 -3.48 4.55 -13.10
CA GLN A 274 -4.64 4.62 -13.97
C GLN A 274 -4.43 3.80 -15.26
N ARG A 275 -3.27 3.90 -15.89
CA ARG A 275 -2.90 3.12 -17.08
C ARG A 275 -2.86 1.62 -16.78
N ILE A 276 -2.30 1.22 -15.62
CA ILE A 276 -2.27 -0.18 -15.19
C ILE A 276 -3.71 -0.70 -15.05
N ARG A 277 -4.58 0.00 -14.33
CA ARG A 277 -5.99 -0.41 -14.17
C ARG A 277 -6.72 -0.49 -15.51
N ALA A 278 -6.49 0.46 -16.41
CA ALA A 278 -7.08 0.43 -17.74
C ALA A 278 -6.62 -0.79 -18.53
N ARG A 279 -5.32 -1.12 -18.48
CA ARG A 279 -4.76 -2.28 -19.19
C ARG A 279 -5.22 -3.61 -18.58
N GLU A 280 -5.32 -3.70 -17.24
CA GLU A 280 -5.88 -4.87 -16.56
C GLU A 280 -7.36 -5.08 -16.94
N ALA A 281 -8.16 -4.00 -17.00
CA ALA A 281 -9.57 -4.08 -17.41
C ALA A 281 -9.73 -4.47 -18.89
N GLU A 282 -8.88 -3.93 -19.76
CA GLU A 282 -8.84 -4.29 -21.18
C GLU A 282 -8.52 -5.78 -21.35
N LEU A 283 -7.49 -6.28 -20.65
CA LEU A 283 -7.14 -7.70 -20.65
C LEU A 283 -8.32 -8.55 -20.16
N GLU A 284 -8.98 -8.19 -19.07
CA GLU A 284 -10.15 -8.93 -18.58
C GLU A 284 -11.26 -8.99 -19.64
N ALA A 285 -11.53 -7.87 -20.31
CA ALA A 285 -12.53 -7.81 -21.38
C ALA A 285 -12.15 -8.69 -22.58
N GLU A 286 -10.87 -8.74 -22.96
CA GLU A 286 -10.35 -9.64 -23.98
C GLU A 286 -10.49 -11.12 -23.57
N LEU A 287 -10.16 -11.43 -22.31
CA LEU A 287 -10.25 -12.79 -21.79
C LEU A 287 -11.70 -13.28 -21.74
N ARG A 288 -12.66 -12.44 -21.34
CA ARG A 288 -14.09 -12.77 -21.33
C ARG A 288 -14.64 -13.06 -22.74
N LYS A 289 -14.09 -12.42 -23.78
CA LYS A 289 -14.42 -12.75 -25.18
C LYS A 289 -13.83 -14.08 -25.60
N ARG A 290 -12.61 -14.39 -25.16
CA ARG A 290 -11.88 -15.62 -25.50
C ARG A 290 -12.40 -16.83 -24.74
N TYR A 291 -12.78 -16.65 -23.49
CA TYR A 291 -13.27 -17.68 -22.58
C TYR A 291 -14.67 -17.29 -22.11
N PRO A 292 -15.74 -17.81 -22.76
CA PRO A 292 -17.11 -17.51 -22.38
C PRO A 292 -17.37 -17.86 -20.91
N VAL A 293 -17.97 -16.92 -20.16
CA VAL A 293 -18.30 -17.08 -18.74
C VAL A 293 -19.81 -17.25 -18.60
N SER A 294 -20.24 -18.28 -17.90
CA SER A 294 -21.62 -18.49 -17.47
C SER A 294 -21.66 -18.47 -15.94
N VAL A 295 -22.60 -17.71 -15.36
CA VAL A 295 -22.83 -17.62 -13.91
C VAL A 295 -24.19 -18.22 -13.60
N ASP A 296 -24.24 -19.05 -12.57
CA ASP A 296 -25.49 -19.59 -12.00
C ASP A 296 -25.81 -18.84 -10.70
N ASP A 297 -26.61 -17.80 -10.83
CA ASP A 297 -27.01 -16.94 -9.70
C ASP A 297 -27.92 -17.68 -8.70
N GLU A 298 -28.69 -18.69 -9.17
CA GLU A 298 -29.54 -19.49 -8.30
C GLU A 298 -28.69 -20.38 -7.39
N ALA A 299 -27.69 -21.07 -7.94
CA ALA A 299 -26.74 -21.84 -7.15
C ALA A 299 -25.94 -20.94 -6.20
N LEU A 300 -25.51 -19.76 -6.63
CA LEU A 300 -24.79 -18.79 -5.79
C LEU A 300 -25.63 -18.34 -4.57
N SER A 301 -26.93 -18.17 -4.73
CA SER A 301 -27.83 -17.76 -3.65
C SER A 301 -27.94 -18.78 -2.51
N GLN A 302 -27.55 -20.02 -2.75
CA GLN A 302 -27.58 -21.12 -1.74
C GLN A 302 -26.35 -21.09 -0.81
N VAL A 303 -25.32 -20.30 -1.12
CA VAL A 303 -24.10 -20.19 -0.31
C VAL A 303 -24.44 -19.41 0.98
N LYS A 304 -24.29 -20.09 2.13
CA LYS A 304 -24.41 -19.45 3.45
C LYS A 304 -23.04 -19.07 3.97
N VAL A 305 -22.81 -17.78 4.20
CA VAL A 305 -21.59 -17.29 4.85
C VAL A 305 -21.80 -17.45 6.37
N PRO A 306 -20.93 -18.20 7.08
CA PRO A 306 -21.04 -18.30 8.54
C PRO A 306 -20.85 -16.92 9.18
N GLU A 307 -21.69 -16.61 10.18
CA GLU A 307 -21.51 -15.37 10.94
C GLU A 307 -20.21 -15.43 11.78
N PRO A 308 -19.48 -14.30 11.93
CA PRO A 308 -18.18 -14.28 12.62
C PRO A 308 -18.23 -14.73 14.09
N ASN A 309 -19.41 -14.79 14.72
CA ASN A 309 -19.60 -15.19 16.11
C ASN A 309 -19.95 -16.69 16.30
N ALA A 310 -20.00 -17.50 15.24
CA ALA A 310 -20.26 -18.93 15.34
C ALA A 310 -19.00 -19.76 15.68
N ALA A 311 -17.83 -19.14 15.78
CA ALA A 311 -16.65 -19.81 16.31
C ALA A 311 -16.79 -19.95 17.82
N GLY A 312 -17.02 -21.19 18.27
CA GLY A 312 -16.99 -21.56 19.70
C GLY A 312 -15.70 -21.13 20.39
N PRO A 313 -15.66 -21.14 21.73
CA PRO A 313 -14.49 -20.65 22.47
C PRO A 313 -13.22 -21.37 22.03
N VAL A 314 -12.21 -20.57 21.69
CA VAL A 314 -10.87 -21.06 21.36
C VAL A 314 -10.38 -21.93 22.52
N PRO A 315 -9.98 -23.21 22.31
CA PRO A 315 -9.47 -24.03 23.40
C PRO A 315 -8.23 -23.37 23.97
N THR A 316 -8.31 -22.96 25.23
CA THR A 316 -7.15 -22.50 26.01
C THR A 316 -6.19 -23.67 26.15
N VAL A 317 -5.03 -23.59 25.47
CA VAL A 317 -3.92 -24.51 25.71
C VAL A 317 -3.39 -24.22 27.11
N SER A 318 -3.79 -25.05 28.07
CA SER A 318 -3.21 -25.08 29.40
C SER A 318 -1.79 -25.60 29.30
N GLY A 319 -0.80 -24.71 29.41
CA GLY A 319 0.59 -25.07 29.49
C GLY A 319 0.87 -25.88 30.77
N ARG A 320 1.53 -27.02 30.59
CA ARG A 320 2.32 -27.71 31.61
C ARG A 320 3.78 -27.59 31.25
#